data_f468c5bdfb6d3ef87c68a6d4427ee6e3
#
_entry.id   f468c5bdfb6d3ef87c68a6d4427ee6e3
#
_cell.length_a   1.000
_cell.length_b   1.000
_cell.length_c   1.000
_cell.angle_alpha   90.00
_cell.angle_beta   90.00
_cell.angle_gamma   90.00
#
_symmetry.space_group_name_H-M   'P 1'
#
loop_
_entity.id
_entity.type
_entity.pdbx_description
1 polymer ?
#
loop_
_entity_poly.entity_id
_entity_poly.type
_entity_poly.pdbx_seq_one_letter_code
_entity_poly.pdbx_strand_id
1 'polypeptide(L)'
;MSLAIFFAIVVALLFGVPGLDAAADRITHATMLWVLSGIALEVLSCAGYVVLFGLVFARLGRSLSSRLSLAELAVNSVVSVSGLAGIALGAWVLRTKGVSVERIAKRSVLIFVLTSAVNVAAVVVIGVPMWLGAIPGSRDAVLTLVPAAAALATIVGTLWAASWARRAAADTRLRDGRVTVALTALSGGVHDALALLRAHDWRLLGAVGYWLFDNLVLYTCFASFGHAPSFWVVAMAYLVGMLANSIPVPAGLVAVEGGLVGMLLLFGVRPASVVIAAVIVYRAISLWVPALIGSVAFLSLRRELGEPVVPVANR
;
A
#
# COMPACT_ATOMS: atom_id res chain seq x y z
N MET A 1 0.15 18.00 -15.90
CA MET A 1 1.41 17.58 -16.54
C MET A 1 1.74 16.11 -16.25
N SER A 2 1.64 15.62 -15.02
CA SER A 2 1.99 14.22 -14.67
C SER A 2 1.11 13.15 -15.34
N LEU A 3 -0.18 13.38 -15.51
CA LEU A 3 -1.12 12.40 -16.11
C LEU A 3 -0.86 12.21 -17.61
N ALA A 4 -0.56 13.30 -18.33
CA ALA A 4 -0.22 13.27 -19.74
C ALA A 4 1.15 12.58 -19.97
N ILE A 5 2.11 12.82 -19.09
CA ILE A 5 3.42 12.17 -19.14
C ILE A 5 3.28 10.67 -18.81
N PHE A 6 2.46 10.31 -17.82
CA PHE A 6 2.15 8.92 -17.50
C PHE A 6 1.49 8.22 -18.70
N PHE A 7 0.48 8.83 -19.30
CA PHE A 7 -0.19 8.29 -20.48
C PHE A 7 0.77 8.17 -21.69
N ALA A 8 1.65 9.15 -21.89
CA ALA A 8 2.67 9.11 -22.92
C ALA A 8 3.73 8.03 -22.68
N ILE A 9 4.13 7.81 -21.42
CA ILE A 9 5.07 6.74 -21.06
C ILE A 9 4.40 5.38 -21.21
N VAL A 10 3.16 5.21 -20.76
CA VAL A 10 2.39 3.97 -20.98
C VAL A 10 2.21 3.69 -22.47
N VAL A 11 1.87 4.71 -23.26
CA VAL A 11 1.75 4.60 -24.71
C VAL A 11 3.12 4.30 -25.35
N ALA A 12 4.19 4.98 -24.95
CA ALA A 12 5.54 4.72 -25.49
C ALA A 12 6.08 3.34 -25.11
N LEU A 13 5.77 2.87 -23.91
CA LEU A 13 6.06 1.49 -23.48
C LEU A 13 5.20 0.47 -24.26
N LEU A 14 3.94 0.79 -24.53
CA LEU A 14 3.05 -0.02 -25.37
C LEU A 14 3.56 -0.21 -26.81
N PHE A 15 4.35 0.71 -27.34
CA PHE A 15 4.89 0.62 -28.70
C PHE A 15 6.37 0.17 -28.77
N GLY A 16 7.07 0.07 -27.66
CA GLY A 16 8.53 -0.18 -27.63
C GLY A 16 8.99 -1.52 -27.03
N VAL A 17 8.13 -2.30 -26.38
CA VAL A 17 8.52 -3.55 -25.73
C VAL A 17 7.97 -4.75 -26.51
N PRO A 18 8.83 -5.72 -26.93
CA PRO A 18 8.37 -6.92 -27.62
C PRO A 18 7.36 -7.71 -26.78
N GLY A 19 6.21 -8.04 -27.36
CA GLY A 19 5.13 -8.78 -26.70
C GLY A 19 3.98 -7.90 -26.14
N LEU A 20 4.05 -6.60 -26.22
CA LEU A 20 2.97 -5.69 -25.82
C LEU A 20 1.78 -5.70 -26.78
N ASP A 21 2.01 -5.88 -28.11
CA ASP A 21 0.92 -6.06 -29.07
C ASP A 21 0.06 -7.28 -28.71
N ALA A 22 0.72 -8.38 -28.33
CA ALA A 22 0.03 -9.59 -27.87
C ALA A 22 -0.66 -9.42 -26.51
N ALA A 23 -0.18 -8.53 -25.65
CA ALA A 23 -0.85 -8.20 -24.40
C ALA A 23 -2.06 -7.27 -24.64
N ALA A 24 -1.95 -6.30 -25.53
CA ALA A 24 -3.04 -5.41 -25.92
C ALA A 24 -4.21 -6.20 -26.55
N ASP A 25 -3.91 -7.13 -27.47
CA ASP A 25 -4.92 -8.01 -28.06
C ASP A 25 -5.64 -8.85 -26.98
N ARG A 26 -4.92 -9.37 -25.99
CA ARG A 26 -5.52 -10.11 -24.87
C ARG A 26 -6.44 -9.27 -24.01
N ILE A 27 -6.11 -8.00 -23.77
CA ILE A 27 -6.94 -7.10 -22.95
C ILE A 27 -8.32 -6.91 -23.58
N THR A 28 -8.42 -6.88 -24.93
CA THR A 28 -9.72 -6.77 -25.62
C THR A 28 -10.62 -7.98 -25.42
N HIS A 29 -10.03 -9.14 -25.12
CA HIS A 29 -10.73 -10.42 -24.90
C HIS A 29 -10.88 -10.76 -23.41
N ALA A 30 -10.60 -9.84 -22.50
CA ALA A 30 -10.73 -10.05 -21.05
C ALA A 30 -12.18 -10.34 -20.66
N THR A 31 -12.41 -11.34 -19.81
CA THR A 31 -13.72 -11.67 -19.31
C THR A 31 -14.20 -10.58 -18.35
N MET A 32 -15.20 -9.79 -18.75
CA MET A 32 -15.71 -8.62 -18.01
C MET A 32 -16.11 -8.93 -16.57
N LEU A 33 -16.67 -10.12 -16.30
CA LEU A 33 -17.08 -10.53 -14.95
C LEU A 33 -15.88 -10.50 -13.96
N TRP A 34 -14.71 -10.99 -14.39
CA TRP A 34 -13.52 -10.97 -13.56
C TRP A 34 -12.96 -9.56 -13.35
N VAL A 35 -13.03 -8.70 -14.37
CA VAL A 35 -12.64 -7.30 -14.27
C VAL A 35 -13.54 -6.56 -13.28
N LEU A 36 -14.85 -6.74 -13.36
CA LEU A 36 -15.81 -6.16 -12.40
C LEU A 36 -15.57 -6.69 -10.98
N SER A 37 -15.26 -7.99 -10.84
CA SER A 37 -14.87 -8.56 -9.53
C SER A 37 -13.61 -7.90 -9.00
N GLY A 38 -12.62 -7.63 -9.84
CA GLY A 38 -11.41 -6.90 -9.48
C GLY A 38 -11.71 -5.48 -8.97
N ILE A 39 -12.59 -4.74 -9.67
CA ILE A 39 -13.05 -3.41 -9.24
C ILE A 39 -13.74 -3.48 -7.87
N ALA A 40 -14.62 -4.46 -7.65
CA ALA A 40 -15.29 -4.64 -6.38
C ALA A 40 -14.30 -4.96 -5.23
N LEU A 41 -13.30 -5.80 -5.51
CA LEU A 41 -12.25 -6.13 -4.55
C LEU A 41 -11.37 -4.92 -4.21
N GLU A 42 -11.08 -4.05 -5.20
CA GLU A 42 -10.33 -2.82 -4.95
C GLU A 42 -11.12 -1.84 -4.06
N VAL A 43 -12.44 -1.75 -4.25
CA VAL A 43 -13.31 -0.97 -3.34
C VAL A 43 -13.25 -1.55 -1.92
N LEU A 44 -13.24 -2.87 -1.77
CA LEU A 44 -13.10 -3.53 -0.47
C LEU A 44 -11.70 -3.30 0.14
N SER A 45 -10.66 -3.28 -0.68
CA SER A 45 -9.30 -2.90 -0.27
C SER A 45 -9.29 -1.47 0.29
N CYS A 46 -9.84 -0.49 -0.44
CA CYS A 46 -10.00 0.88 0.05
C CYS A 46 -10.78 0.94 1.37
N ALA A 47 -11.87 0.17 1.50
CA ALA A 47 -12.64 0.10 2.74
C ALA A 47 -11.81 -0.46 3.91
N GLY A 48 -10.96 -1.45 3.67
CA GLY A 48 -9.99 -1.96 4.65
C GLY A 48 -9.07 -0.85 5.18
N TYR A 49 -8.53 -0.03 4.29
CA TYR A 49 -7.71 1.12 4.68
C TYR A 49 -8.50 2.16 5.49
N VAL A 50 -9.75 2.46 5.09
CA VAL A 50 -10.63 3.38 5.84
C VAL A 50 -10.88 2.89 7.27
N VAL A 51 -11.11 1.59 7.46
CA VAL A 51 -11.31 0.99 8.80
C VAL A 51 -10.04 1.12 9.64
N LEU A 52 -8.88 0.81 9.08
CA LEU A 52 -7.59 0.94 9.75
C LEU A 52 -7.29 2.40 10.12
N PHE A 53 -7.51 3.33 9.19
CA PHE A 53 -7.31 4.76 9.43
C PHE A 53 -8.23 5.27 10.55
N GLY A 54 -9.50 4.85 10.53
CA GLY A 54 -10.47 5.16 11.59
C GLY A 54 -10.07 4.62 12.96
N LEU A 55 -9.39 3.47 13.04
CA LEU A 55 -8.81 2.95 14.28
C LEU A 55 -7.69 3.88 14.79
N VAL A 56 -6.76 4.24 13.92
CA VAL A 56 -5.58 5.03 14.26
C VAL A 56 -5.96 6.46 14.64
N PHE A 57 -6.90 7.08 13.92
CA PHE A 57 -7.40 8.42 14.15
C PHE A 57 -8.78 8.45 14.82
N ALA A 58 -9.04 7.59 15.79
CA ALA A 58 -10.35 7.39 16.44
C ALA A 58 -10.97 8.68 17.05
N ARG A 59 -10.15 9.72 17.31
CA ARG A 59 -10.63 11.02 17.82
C ARG A 59 -11.16 11.96 16.72
N LEU A 60 -10.90 11.65 15.46
CA LEU A 60 -11.55 12.34 14.35
C LEU A 60 -12.96 11.75 14.19
N GLY A 61 -13.95 12.58 13.95
CA GLY A 61 -15.29 12.07 13.63
C GLY A 61 -15.24 11.09 12.45
N ARG A 62 -16.09 10.06 12.45
CA ARG A 62 -16.09 8.99 11.41
C ARG A 62 -16.11 9.54 9.99
N SER A 63 -16.92 10.58 9.73
CA SER A 63 -17.06 11.19 8.42
C SER A 63 -15.75 11.88 7.95
N LEU A 64 -15.07 12.60 8.82
CA LEU A 64 -13.80 13.26 8.50
C LEU A 64 -12.70 12.22 8.28
N SER A 65 -12.63 11.20 9.15
CA SER A 65 -11.64 10.13 9.06
C SER A 65 -11.75 9.36 7.74
N SER A 66 -12.96 8.95 7.33
CA SER A 66 -13.17 8.21 6.08
C SER A 66 -12.89 9.06 4.83
N ARG A 67 -13.30 10.32 4.81
CA ARG A 67 -13.00 11.21 3.69
C ARG A 67 -11.52 11.51 3.58
N LEU A 68 -10.83 11.69 4.70
CA LEU A 68 -9.39 11.95 4.71
C LEU A 68 -8.60 10.74 4.24
N SER A 69 -8.92 9.54 4.73
CA SER A 69 -8.25 8.32 4.30
C SER A 69 -8.43 8.03 2.80
N LEU A 70 -9.62 8.23 2.26
CA LEU A 70 -9.87 8.08 0.82
C LEU A 70 -9.13 9.15 -0.01
N ALA A 71 -9.06 10.39 0.47
CA ALA A 71 -8.29 11.45 -0.18
C ALA A 71 -6.79 11.14 -0.18
N GLU A 72 -6.23 10.59 0.92
CA GLU A 72 -4.85 10.13 0.98
C GLU A 72 -4.57 9.01 -0.03
N LEU A 73 -5.48 8.02 -0.14
CA LEU A 73 -5.36 6.95 -1.13
C LEU A 73 -5.34 7.49 -2.55
N ALA A 74 -6.24 8.43 -2.90
CA ALA A 74 -6.27 9.03 -4.24
C ALA A 74 -4.97 9.78 -4.56
N VAL A 75 -4.45 10.54 -3.62
CA VAL A 75 -3.18 11.26 -3.81
C VAL A 75 -2.02 10.28 -3.97
N ASN A 76 -1.98 9.23 -3.17
CA ASN A 76 -0.96 8.18 -3.28
C ASN A 76 -1.03 7.42 -4.60
N SER A 77 -2.23 7.18 -5.14
CA SER A 77 -2.41 6.50 -6.42
C SER A 77 -1.90 7.34 -7.60
N VAL A 78 -2.17 8.66 -7.57
CA VAL A 78 -1.80 9.57 -8.67
C VAL A 78 -0.37 10.08 -8.56
N VAL A 79 0.09 10.34 -7.32
CA VAL A 79 1.43 10.88 -7.03
C VAL A 79 2.32 9.77 -6.50
N SER A 80 2.91 9.02 -7.42
CA SER A 80 3.73 7.83 -7.13
C SER A 80 5.10 8.16 -6.51
N VAL A 81 5.14 8.98 -5.47
CA VAL A 81 6.37 9.28 -4.71
C VAL A 81 6.28 8.58 -3.35
N SER A 82 6.57 7.29 -3.34
CA SER A 82 6.76 6.46 -2.11
C SER A 82 5.70 6.65 -0.99
N GLY A 83 4.43 6.90 -1.35
CA GLY A 83 3.34 7.07 -0.38
C GLY A 83 3.38 8.36 0.45
N LEU A 84 4.41 9.19 0.30
CA LEU A 84 4.60 10.41 1.10
C LEU A 84 3.60 11.52 0.76
N ALA A 85 3.07 11.52 -0.47
CA ALA A 85 2.17 12.58 -0.93
C ALA A 85 0.82 12.54 -0.18
N GLY A 86 0.25 11.36 0.05
CA GLY A 86 -0.97 11.20 0.86
C GLY A 86 -0.73 11.60 2.32
N ILE A 87 0.39 11.14 2.91
CA ILE A 87 0.76 11.54 4.28
C ILE A 87 0.89 13.07 4.40
N ALA A 88 1.47 13.74 3.38
CA ALA A 88 1.58 15.20 3.37
C ALA A 88 0.21 15.89 3.31
N LEU A 89 -0.73 15.39 2.49
CA LEU A 89 -2.11 15.86 2.46
C LEU A 89 -2.78 15.66 3.82
N GLY A 90 -2.70 14.47 4.39
CA GLY A 90 -3.27 14.15 5.70
C GLY A 90 -2.72 15.05 6.79
N ALA A 91 -1.40 15.25 6.80
CA ALA A 91 -0.74 16.15 7.76
C ALA A 91 -1.22 17.59 7.61
N TRP A 92 -1.38 18.09 6.39
CA TRP A 92 -1.89 19.43 6.14
C TRP A 92 -3.31 19.60 6.68
N VAL A 93 -4.23 18.69 6.35
CA VAL A 93 -5.63 18.73 6.83
C VAL A 93 -5.69 18.61 8.36
N LEU A 94 -4.92 17.71 8.96
CA LEU A 94 -4.92 17.52 10.41
C LEU A 94 -4.37 18.73 11.15
N ARG A 95 -3.39 19.42 10.57
CA ARG A 95 -2.88 20.68 11.14
C ARG A 95 -3.90 21.80 11.12
N THR A 96 -4.69 21.93 10.05
CA THR A 96 -5.77 22.94 10.00
C THR A 96 -6.86 22.67 11.05
N LYS A 97 -7.01 21.43 11.49
CA LYS A 97 -7.91 21.01 12.58
C LYS A 97 -7.23 21.08 13.97
N GLY A 98 -6.04 21.69 14.09
CA GLY A 98 -5.34 21.91 15.37
C GLY A 98 -4.60 20.67 15.93
N VAL A 99 -4.39 19.62 15.15
CA VAL A 99 -3.62 18.45 15.61
C VAL A 99 -2.13 18.77 15.60
N SER A 100 -1.44 18.48 16.70
CA SER A 100 0.01 18.73 16.83
C SER A 100 0.83 17.87 15.85
N VAL A 101 1.95 18.43 15.35
CA VAL A 101 2.86 17.74 14.42
C VAL A 101 3.36 16.41 14.98
N GLU A 102 3.70 16.38 16.26
CA GLU A 102 4.17 15.18 16.95
C GLU A 102 3.13 14.06 16.90
N ARG A 103 1.85 14.39 17.17
CA ARG A 103 0.74 13.43 17.11
C ARG A 103 0.50 12.94 15.70
N ILE A 104 0.58 13.82 14.70
CA ILE A 104 0.46 13.44 13.30
C ILE A 104 1.59 12.48 12.93
N ALA A 105 2.85 12.82 13.22
CA ALA A 105 4.00 11.99 12.92
C ALA A 105 3.89 10.60 13.59
N LYS A 106 3.55 10.54 14.89
CA LYS A 106 3.35 9.28 15.61
C LYS A 106 2.26 8.41 14.98
N ARG A 107 1.13 9.01 14.58
CA ARG A 107 0.01 8.28 13.97
C ARG A 107 0.33 7.83 12.54
N SER A 108 1.05 8.63 11.77
CA SER A 108 1.54 8.22 10.44
C SER A 108 2.51 7.04 10.51
N VAL A 109 3.44 7.06 11.48
CA VAL A 109 4.31 5.90 11.74
C VAL A 109 3.48 4.68 12.15
N LEU A 110 2.47 4.85 12.99
CA LEU A 110 1.60 3.74 13.41
C LEU A 110 0.89 3.09 12.21
N ILE A 111 0.28 3.87 11.31
CA ILE A 111 -0.35 3.33 10.09
C ILE A 111 0.69 2.60 9.23
N PHE A 112 1.84 3.23 9.00
CA PHE A 112 2.91 2.63 8.20
C PHE A 112 3.38 1.30 8.79
N VAL A 113 3.58 1.23 10.10
CA VAL A 113 3.98 0.00 10.79
C VAL A 113 2.90 -1.09 10.66
N LEU A 114 1.63 -0.74 10.86
CA LEU A 114 0.53 -1.72 10.78
C LEU A 114 0.35 -2.27 9.35
N THR A 115 0.39 -1.42 8.33
CA THR A 115 0.26 -1.86 6.94
C THR A 115 1.49 -2.66 6.48
N SER A 116 2.70 -2.20 6.85
CA SER A 116 3.95 -2.91 6.52
C SER A 116 4.06 -4.25 7.25
N ALA A 117 3.58 -4.34 8.50
CA ALA A 117 3.63 -5.57 9.28
C ALA A 117 2.84 -6.71 8.61
N VAL A 118 1.71 -6.40 7.97
CA VAL A 118 0.93 -7.39 7.20
C VAL A 118 1.74 -7.93 6.03
N ASN A 119 2.36 -7.04 5.24
CA ASN A 119 3.18 -7.43 4.09
C ASN A 119 4.37 -8.29 4.53
N VAL A 120 5.09 -7.84 5.55
CA VAL A 120 6.29 -8.53 6.06
C VAL A 120 5.92 -9.88 6.68
N ALA A 121 4.82 -9.95 7.44
CA ALA A 121 4.32 -11.21 7.99
C ALA A 121 3.86 -12.16 6.87
N ALA A 122 3.18 -11.65 5.84
CA ALA A 122 2.72 -12.45 4.71
C ALA A 122 3.88 -13.09 3.93
N VAL A 123 5.01 -12.38 3.75
CA VAL A 123 6.22 -12.97 3.12
C VAL A 123 6.71 -14.19 3.89
N VAL A 124 6.73 -14.14 5.22
CA VAL A 124 7.16 -15.27 6.06
C VAL A 124 6.13 -16.40 6.02
N VAL A 125 4.84 -16.05 6.21
CA VAL A 125 3.73 -17.03 6.29
C VAL A 125 3.51 -17.75 4.94
N ILE A 126 3.84 -17.12 3.83
CA ILE A 126 3.72 -17.71 2.50
C ILE A 126 5.07 -18.36 2.09
N GLY A 127 6.18 -17.65 2.25
CA GLY A 127 7.48 -18.09 1.77
C GLY A 127 7.98 -19.37 2.43
N VAL A 128 7.84 -19.51 3.74
CA VAL A 128 8.30 -20.71 4.46
C VAL A 128 7.46 -21.95 4.09
N PRO A 129 6.12 -21.95 4.13
CA PRO A 129 5.31 -23.10 3.70
C PRO A 129 5.48 -23.44 2.20
N MET A 130 5.71 -22.43 1.35
CA MET A 130 5.96 -22.64 -0.06
C MET A 130 7.29 -23.40 -0.28
N TRP A 131 8.35 -23.02 0.41
CA TRP A 131 9.63 -23.73 0.39
C TRP A 131 9.51 -25.16 0.90
N LEU A 132 8.77 -25.38 1.99
CA LEU A 132 8.50 -26.69 2.56
C LEU A 132 7.62 -27.56 1.64
N GLY A 133 6.98 -26.99 0.62
CA GLY A 133 6.04 -27.66 -0.27
C GLY A 133 4.67 -27.93 0.35
N ALA A 134 4.35 -27.23 1.44
CA ALA A 134 3.02 -27.30 2.09
C ALA A 134 1.95 -26.53 1.30
N ILE A 135 2.34 -25.54 0.50
CA ILE A 135 1.48 -24.79 -0.42
C ILE A 135 2.08 -24.78 -1.84
N PRO A 136 1.23 -24.65 -2.89
CA PRO A 136 1.70 -24.61 -4.26
C PRO A 136 2.61 -23.41 -4.55
N GLY A 137 3.76 -23.65 -5.21
CA GLY A 137 4.68 -22.59 -5.61
C GLY A 137 6.11 -23.11 -5.82
N SER A 138 7.06 -22.19 -5.84
CA SER A 138 8.48 -22.52 -6.01
C SER A 138 9.09 -23.01 -4.70
N ARG A 139 9.89 -24.10 -4.78
CA ARG A 139 10.75 -24.55 -3.67
C ARG A 139 12.16 -23.96 -3.72
N ASP A 140 12.39 -22.99 -4.60
CA ASP A 140 13.66 -22.28 -4.67
C ASP A 140 13.83 -21.41 -3.41
N ALA A 141 14.91 -21.66 -2.66
CA ALA A 141 15.22 -20.95 -1.44
C ALA A 141 15.48 -19.44 -1.70
N VAL A 142 16.01 -19.08 -2.85
CA VAL A 142 16.28 -17.69 -3.21
C VAL A 142 14.98 -16.91 -3.39
N LEU A 143 13.95 -17.53 -3.98
CA LEU A 143 12.66 -16.90 -4.23
C LEU A 143 11.75 -16.89 -2.99
N THR A 144 12.00 -17.74 -2.02
CA THR A 144 11.10 -17.95 -0.86
C THR A 144 11.75 -17.64 0.48
N LEU A 145 12.88 -18.30 0.82
CA LEU A 145 13.54 -18.13 2.12
C LEU A 145 14.34 -16.84 2.23
N VAL A 146 15.00 -16.38 1.15
CA VAL A 146 15.75 -15.12 1.20
C VAL A 146 14.80 -13.93 1.49
N PRO A 147 13.66 -13.75 0.78
CA PRO A 147 12.68 -12.73 1.14
C PRO A 147 12.11 -12.93 2.55
N ALA A 148 11.83 -14.17 2.97
CA ALA A 148 11.33 -14.44 4.32
C ALA A 148 12.36 -14.08 5.42
N ALA A 149 13.64 -14.37 5.21
CA ALA A 149 14.70 -13.99 6.12
C ALA A 149 14.89 -12.46 6.18
N ALA A 150 14.83 -11.77 5.02
CA ALA A 150 14.86 -10.31 4.96
C ALA A 150 13.66 -9.70 5.67
N ALA A 151 12.47 -10.28 5.53
CA ALA A 151 11.27 -9.87 6.23
C ALA A 151 11.43 -10.01 7.75
N LEU A 152 11.92 -11.15 8.23
CA LEU A 152 12.22 -11.35 9.66
C LEU A 152 13.27 -10.36 10.18
N ALA A 153 14.34 -10.13 9.42
CA ALA A 153 15.34 -9.12 9.77
C ALA A 153 14.74 -7.71 9.85
N THR A 154 13.79 -7.38 8.98
CA THR A 154 13.05 -6.10 9.01
C THR A 154 12.21 -5.98 10.29
N ILE A 155 11.49 -7.03 10.71
CA ILE A 155 10.73 -7.04 11.97
C ILE A 155 11.67 -6.81 13.15
N VAL A 156 12.72 -7.61 13.27
CA VAL A 156 13.69 -7.52 14.37
C VAL A 156 14.36 -6.15 14.38
N GLY A 157 14.80 -5.67 13.20
CA GLY A 157 15.43 -4.37 13.05
C GLY A 157 14.51 -3.20 13.45
N THR A 158 13.23 -3.27 13.08
CA THR A 158 12.24 -2.26 13.48
C THR A 158 12.01 -2.25 15.00
N LEU A 159 11.88 -3.40 15.62
CA LEU A 159 11.73 -3.51 17.08
C LEU A 159 12.98 -3.02 17.82
N TRP A 160 14.14 -3.38 17.30
CA TRP A 160 15.43 -2.91 17.85
C TRP A 160 15.58 -1.40 17.69
N ALA A 161 15.31 -0.85 16.50
CA ALA A 161 15.37 0.59 16.21
C ALA A 161 14.39 1.38 17.09
N ALA A 162 13.17 0.87 17.30
CA ALA A 162 12.19 1.50 18.21
C ALA A 162 12.66 1.48 19.66
N SER A 163 13.31 0.40 20.12
CA SER A 163 13.88 0.31 21.45
C SER A 163 15.06 1.26 21.65
N TRP A 164 15.92 1.37 20.65
CA TRP A 164 17.03 2.31 20.61
C TRP A 164 16.54 3.75 20.60
N ALA A 165 15.56 4.06 19.75
CA ALA A 165 14.96 5.40 19.64
C ALA A 165 14.37 5.89 20.98
N ARG A 166 13.74 4.99 21.77
CA ARG A 166 13.27 5.32 23.13
C ARG A 166 14.40 5.73 24.06
N ARG A 167 15.52 5.02 24.02
CA ARG A 167 16.70 5.33 24.85
C ARG A 167 17.35 6.65 24.42
N ALA A 168 17.48 6.84 23.10
CA ALA A 168 18.04 8.06 22.53
C ALA A 168 17.18 9.30 22.80
N ALA A 169 15.85 9.18 22.75
CA ALA A 169 14.93 10.27 23.08
C ALA A 169 14.98 10.66 24.57
N ALA A 170 15.40 9.77 25.45
CA ALA A 170 15.59 10.04 26.88
C ALA A 170 16.94 10.74 27.17
N ASP A 171 17.90 10.72 26.24
CA ASP A 171 19.18 11.40 26.40
C ASP A 171 19.02 12.92 26.15
N THR A 172 19.27 13.70 27.19
CA THR A 172 19.16 15.16 27.17
C THR A 172 20.14 15.86 26.23
N ARG A 173 21.15 15.14 25.73
CA ARG A 173 22.17 15.67 24.80
C ARG A 173 21.65 15.81 23.36
N LEU A 174 20.61 15.05 22.98
CA LEU A 174 19.99 15.06 21.64
C LEU A 174 18.78 16.01 21.59
N ARG A 175 18.92 17.25 22.04
CA ARG A 175 17.83 18.25 22.08
C ARG A 175 17.55 18.99 20.77
N ASP A 176 17.98 18.48 19.61
CA ASP A 176 17.45 18.98 18.34
C ASP A 176 15.97 18.60 18.23
N GLY A 177 15.07 19.59 18.24
CA GLY A 177 13.63 19.37 18.29
C GLY A 177 13.08 18.49 17.17
N ARG A 178 13.70 18.50 15.98
CA ARG A 178 13.28 17.65 14.84
C ARG A 178 13.69 16.19 15.03
N VAL A 179 14.90 15.94 15.51
CA VAL A 179 15.40 14.58 15.78
C VAL A 179 14.58 13.96 16.92
N THR A 180 14.32 14.68 17.98
CA THR A 180 13.51 14.21 19.10
C THR A 180 12.09 13.85 18.64
N VAL A 181 11.45 14.67 17.80
CA VAL A 181 10.12 14.37 17.23
C VAL A 181 10.15 13.09 16.40
N ALA A 182 11.17 12.88 15.57
CA ALA A 182 11.30 11.68 14.76
C ALA A 182 11.49 10.41 15.62
N LEU A 183 12.37 10.47 16.63
CA LEU A 183 12.64 9.34 17.53
C LEU A 183 11.41 8.99 18.39
N THR A 184 10.70 9.99 18.92
CA THR A 184 9.47 9.77 19.71
C THR A 184 8.32 9.27 18.82
N ALA A 185 8.21 9.75 17.58
CA ALA A 185 7.23 9.25 16.62
C ALA A 185 7.49 7.78 16.28
N LEU A 186 8.73 7.40 15.98
CA LEU A 186 9.11 6.04 15.66
C LEU A 186 8.84 5.10 16.84
N SER A 187 9.41 5.40 17.99
CA SER A 187 9.27 4.55 19.18
C SER A 187 7.82 4.46 19.67
N GLY A 188 7.12 5.59 19.67
CA GLY A 188 5.71 5.66 20.07
C GLY A 188 4.77 4.99 19.07
N GLY A 189 5.00 5.13 17.76
CA GLY A 189 4.21 4.46 16.72
C GLY A 189 4.32 2.93 16.79
N VAL A 190 5.55 2.40 16.93
CA VAL A 190 5.77 0.96 17.10
C VAL A 190 5.16 0.45 18.41
N HIS A 191 5.32 1.20 19.51
CA HIS A 191 4.71 0.82 20.78
C HIS A 191 3.18 0.74 20.71
N ASP A 192 2.54 1.75 20.11
CA ASP A 192 1.08 1.77 19.91
C ASP A 192 0.63 0.63 18.99
N ALA A 193 1.40 0.29 17.95
CA ALA A 193 1.11 -0.86 17.07
C ALA A 193 1.09 -2.18 17.87
N LEU A 194 2.12 -2.41 18.70
CA LEU A 194 2.18 -3.60 19.55
C LEU A 194 1.05 -3.63 20.58
N ALA A 195 0.66 -2.48 21.13
CA ALA A 195 -0.46 -2.38 22.07
C ALA A 195 -1.80 -2.74 21.38
N LEU A 196 -2.03 -2.23 20.16
CA LEU A 196 -3.23 -2.56 19.39
C LEU A 196 -3.28 -4.04 19.00
N LEU A 197 -2.15 -4.64 18.61
CA LEU A 197 -2.07 -6.07 18.32
C LEU A 197 -2.43 -6.91 19.55
N ARG A 198 -1.97 -6.52 20.73
CA ARG A 198 -2.30 -7.21 22.00
C ARG A 198 -3.77 -7.02 22.41
N ALA A 199 -4.36 -5.88 22.05
CA ALA A 199 -5.77 -5.59 22.33
C ALA A 199 -6.73 -6.39 21.44
N HIS A 200 -6.24 -7.08 20.41
CA HIS A 200 -7.03 -7.88 19.45
C HIS A 200 -8.20 -7.10 18.84
N ASP A 201 -8.00 -5.81 18.56
CA ASP A 201 -9.06 -5.00 17.95
C ASP A 201 -9.35 -5.50 16.53
N TRP A 202 -10.60 -5.91 16.28
CA TRP A 202 -11.02 -6.45 14.98
C TRP A 202 -10.76 -5.49 13.81
N ARG A 203 -10.68 -4.18 14.07
CA ARG A 203 -10.38 -3.16 13.04
C ARG A 203 -8.97 -3.30 12.46
N LEU A 204 -8.09 -4.04 13.11
CA LEU A 204 -6.78 -4.42 12.56
C LEU A 204 -6.92 -5.32 11.33
N LEU A 205 -8.03 -6.07 11.20
CA LEU A 205 -8.36 -6.79 9.98
C LEU A 205 -8.49 -5.87 8.77
N GLY A 206 -8.71 -4.57 8.98
CA GLY A 206 -8.64 -3.57 7.92
C GLY A 206 -7.28 -3.55 7.21
N ALA A 207 -6.16 -3.71 7.93
CA ALA A 207 -4.84 -3.80 7.31
C ALA A 207 -4.67 -5.09 6.50
N VAL A 208 -5.18 -6.21 7.01
CA VAL A 208 -5.18 -7.50 6.30
C VAL A 208 -6.07 -7.42 5.06
N GLY A 209 -7.28 -6.86 5.21
CA GLY A 209 -8.22 -6.67 4.09
C GLY A 209 -7.65 -5.77 3.00
N TYR A 210 -7.02 -4.66 3.38
CA TYR A 210 -6.35 -3.75 2.44
C TYR A 210 -5.33 -4.49 1.55
N TRP A 211 -4.47 -5.31 2.16
CA TRP A 211 -3.50 -6.11 1.43
C TRP A 211 -4.12 -7.29 0.68
N LEU A 212 -4.99 -8.07 1.32
CA LEU A 212 -5.55 -9.29 0.75
C LEU A 212 -6.43 -9.00 -0.48
N PHE A 213 -7.31 -8.01 -0.38
CA PHE A 213 -8.19 -7.66 -1.48
C PHE A 213 -7.42 -7.09 -2.66
N ASP A 214 -6.37 -6.29 -2.44
CA ASP A 214 -5.50 -5.81 -3.52
C ASP A 214 -4.75 -6.97 -4.23
N ASN A 215 -4.28 -7.98 -3.49
CA ASN A 215 -3.74 -9.19 -4.08
C ASN A 215 -4.77 -10.00 -4.86
N LEU A 216 -6.00 -10.06 -4.38
CA LEU A 216 -7.10 -10.72 -5.09
C LEU A 216 -7.47 -9.95 -6.37
N VAL A 217 -7.31 -8.62 -6.43
CA VAL A 217 -7.45 -7.86 -7.69
C VAL A 217 -6.48 -8.39 -8.72
N LEU A 218 -5.21 -8.52 -8.39
CA LEU A 218 -4.21 -9.08 -9.32
C LEU A 218 -4.57 -10.51 -9.74
N TYR A 219 -5.03 -11.34 -8.81
CA TYR A 219 -5.48 -12.70 -9.10
C TYR A 219 -6.66 -12.73 -10.08
N THR A 220 -7.68 -11.88 -9.89
CA THR A 220 -8.83 -11.79 -10.80
C THR A 220 -8.43 -11.28 -12.18
N CYS A 221 -7.41 -10.41 -12.27
CA CYS A 221 -6.85 -10.01 -13.57
C CYS A 221 -6.27 -11.20 -14.33
N PHE A 222 -5.57 -12.13 -13.68
CA PHE A 222 -5.14 -13.37 -14.32
C PHE A 222 -6.32 -14.25 -14.75
N ALA A 223 -7.32 -14.40 -13.88
CA ALA A 223 -8.51 -15.19 -14.19
C ALA A 223 -9.29 -14.62 -15.38
N SER A 224 -9.26 -13.31 -15.62
CA SER A 224 -9.92 -12.65 -16.76
C SER A 224 -9.38 -13.10 -18.11
N PHE A 225 -8.15 -13.61 -18.15
CA PHE A 225 -7.49 -14.15 -19.34
C PHE A 225 -7.52 -15.69 -19.44
N GLY A 226 -8.33 -16.35 -18.59
CA GLY A 226 -8.41 -17.81 -18.55
C GLY A 226 -7.19 -18.51 -17.96
N HIS A 227 -6.26 -17.77 -17.36
CA HIS A 227 -5.06 -18.29 -16.71
C HIS A 227 -5.04 -17.85 -15.25
N ALA A 228 -5.36 -18.77 -14.35
CA ALA A 228 -5.30 -18.49 -12.92
C ALA A 228 -4.11 -19.27 -12.31
N PRO A 229 -2.94 -18.64 -12.13
CA PRO A 229 -1.86 -19.26 -11.38
C PRO A 229 -2.27 -19.48 -9.94
N SER A 230 -1.53 -20.29 -9.17
CA SER A 230 -1.81 -20.42 -7.74
C SER A 230 -1.82 -19.05 -7.07
N PHE A 231 -2.84 -18.79 -6.23
CA PHE A 231 -2.94 -17.55 -5.45
C PHE A 231 -1.65 -17.27 -4.64
N TRP A 232 -1.05 -18.31 -4.08
CA TRP A 232 0.18 -18.20 -3.29
C TRP A 232 1.37 -17.71 -4.12
N VAL A 233 1.44 -18.13 -5.39
CA VAL A 233 2.44 -17.64 -6.34
C VAL A 233 2.22 -16.18 -6.66
N VAL A 234 0.97 -15.78 -6.93
CA VAL A 234 0.62 -14.38 -7.19
C VAL A 234 0.95 -13.51 -5.97
N ALA A 235 0.54 -13.94 -4.78
CA ALA A 235 0.78 -13.22 -3.53
C ALA A 235 2.28 -13.07 -3.23
N MET A 236 3.07 -14.13 -3.38
CA MET A 236 4.51 -14.08 -3.13
C MET A 236 5.23 -13.19 -4.15
N ALA A 237 4.89 -13.31 -5.44
CA ALA A 237 5.44 -12.47 -6.50
C ALA A 237 5.08 -10.98 -6.29
N TYR A 238 3.85 -10.70 -5.86
CA TYR A 238 3.40 -9.36 -5.49
C TYR A 238 4.24 -8.80 -4.34
N LEU A 239 4.35 -9.54 -3.23
CA LEU A 239 5.08 -9.10 -2.04
C LEU A 239 6.54 -8.78 -2.35
N VAL A 240 7.22 -9.67 -3.06
CA VAL A 240 8.64 -9.46 -3.42
C VAL A 240 8.78 -8.39 -4.49
N GLY A 241 7.89 -8.34 -5.48
CA GLY A 241 7.88 -7.30 -6.51
C GLY A 241 7.68 -5.90 -5.95
N MET A 242 6.83 -5.77 -4.92
CA MET A 242 6.60 -4.48 -4.24
C MET A 242 7.80 -3.99 -3.42
N LEU A 243 8.76 -4.86 -3.06
CA LEU A 243 10.02 -4.42 -2.44
C LEU A 243 10.82 -3.50 -3.37
N ALA A 244 10.67 -3.63 -4.69
CA ALA A 244 11.26 -2.71 -5.66
C ALA A 244 10.76 -1.25 -5.47
N ASN A 245 9.54 -1.06 -4.96
CA ASN A 245 9.00 0.26 -4.63
C ASN A 245 9.70 0.94 -3.45
N SER A 246 10.42 0.18 -2.64
CA SER A 246 11.21 0.71 -1.51
C SER A 246 12.50 1.40 -1.98
N ILE A 247 12.90 1.22 -3.25
CA ILE A 247 14.08 1.84 -3.83
C ILE A 247 13.63 3.17 -4.47
N PRO A 248 14.13 4.33 -3.98
CA PRO A 248 13.73 5.63 -4.51
C PRO A 248 14.41 5.89 -5.86
N VAL A 249 13.92 5.27 -6.92
CA VAL A 249 14.36 5.54 -8.30
C VAL A 249 13.39 6.52 -8.96
N PRO A 250 13.89 7.48 -9.75
CA PRO A 250 13.03 8.43 -10.47
C PRO A 250 11.99 7.78 -11.41
N ALA A 251 12.20 6.52 -11.77
CA ALA A 251 11.33 5.69 -12.60
C ALA A 251 10.45 4.72 -11.76
N GLY A 252 10.10 5.07 -10.53
CA GLY A 252 9.47 4.19 -9.54
C GLY A 252 8.24 3.41 -10.02
N LEU A 253 7.41 4.00 -10.88
CA LEU A 253 6.27 3.29 -11.50
C LEU A 253 6.74 2.11 -12.36
N VAL A 254 7.68 2.34 -13.28
CA VAL A 254 8.19 1.31 -14.19
C VAL A 254 8.96 0.23 -13.41
N ALA A 255 9.65 0.61 -12.34
CA ALA A 255 10.39 -0.34 -11.50
C ALA A 255 9.45 -1.30 -10.74
N VAL A 256 8.31 -0.83 -10.25
CA VAL A 256 7.31 -1.65 -9.55
C VAL A 256 6.65 -2.64 -10.51
N GLU A 257 6.23 -2.16 -11.67
CA GLU A 257 5.58 -3.00 -12.69
C GLU A 257 6.56 -4.01 -13.27
N GLY A 258 7.78 -3.58 -13.60
CA GLY A 258 8.85 -4.45 -14.05
C GLY A 258 9.24 -5.48 -12.99
N GLY A 259 9.29 -5.08 -11.72
CA GLY A 259 9.54 -5.97 -10.58
C GLY A 259 8.45 -7.02 -10.42
N LEU A 260 7.18 -6.61 -10.51
CA LEU A 260 6.03 -7.53 -10.40
C LEU A 260 5.98 -8.51 -11.57
N VAL A 261 6.11 -8.02 -12.81
CA VAL A 261 6.19 -8.88 -14.02
C VAL A 261 7.38 -9.83 -13.91
N GLY A 262 8.57 -9.31 -13.56
CA GLY A 262 9.78 -10.12 -13.41
C GLY A 262 9.63 -11.23 -12.38
N MET A 263 9.06 -10.92 -11.20
CA MET A 263 8.84 -11.92 -10.16
C MET A 263 7.82 -12.98 -10.56
N LEU A 264 6.70 -12.60 -11.19
CA LEU A 264 5.74 -13.58 -11.73
C LEU A 264 6.38 -14.52 -12.73
N LEU A 265 7.22 -13.99 -13.63
CA LEU A 265 7.97 -14.80 -14.59
C LEU A 265 9.01 -15.72 -13.93
N LEU A 266 9.69 -15.25 -12.88
CA LEU A 266 10.64 -16.06 -12.08
C LEU A 266 9.93 -17.19 -11.34
N PHE A 267 8.70 -16.95 -10.86
CA PHE A 267 7.84 -17.99 -10.28
C PHE A 267 7.23 -18.94 -11.33
N GLY A 268 7.61 -18.80 -12.61
CA GLY A 268 7.21 -19.72 -13.68
C GLY A 268 5.86 -19.43 -14.30
N VAL A 269 5.23 -18.28 -14.01
CA VAL A 269 3.95 -17.93 -14.65
C VAL A 269 4.17 -17.63 -16.13
N ARG A 270 3.41 -18.31 -17.00
CA ARG A 270 3.54 -18.25 -18.47
C ARG A 270 2.14 -18.19 -19.12
N PRO A 271 2.00 -17.68 -20.36
CA PRO A 271 3.01 -16.96 -21.14
C PRO A 271 3.22 -15.51 -20.65
N ALA A 272 4.37 -14.90 -21.01
CA ALA A 272 4.71 -13.54 -20.60
C ALA A 272 3.67 -12.50 -21.01
N SER A 273 3.03 -12.65 -22.17
CA SER A 273 1.97 -11.77 -22.63
C SER A 273 0.76 -11.72 -21.68
N VAL A 274 0.40 -12.85 -21.07
CA VAL A 274 -0.67 -12.89 -20.03
C VAL A 274 -0.22 -12.17 -18.77
N VAL A 275 1.04 -12.39 -18.34
CA VAL A 275 1.59 -11.74 -17.14
C VAL A 275 1.57 -10.20 -17.31
N ILE A 276 2.05 -9.72 -18.46
CA ILE A 276 2.07 -8.30 -18.77
C ILE A 276 0.64 -7.73 -18.83
N ALA A 277 -0.28 -8.40 -19.54
CA ALA A 277 -1.67 -7.99 -19.65
C ALA A 277 -2.36 -7.93 -18.26
N ALA A 278 -2.18 -8.95 -17.42
CA ALA A 278 -2.74 -9.00 -16.08
C ALA A 278 -2.22 -7.87 -15.19
N VAL A 279 -0.91 -7.58 -15.24
CA VAL A 279 -0.30 -6.49 -14.47
C VAL A 279 -0.79 -5.12 -14.95
N ILE A 280 -0.97 -4.91 -16.27
CA ILE A 280 -1.51 -3.67 -16.82
C ILE A 280 -2.95 -3.44 -16.34
N VAL A 281 -3.83 -4.46 -16.45
CA VAL A 281 -5.22 -4.36 -16.00
C VAL A 281 -5.29 -4.15 -14.49
N TYR A 282 -4.50 -4.90 -13.71
CA TYR A 282 -4.36 -4.70 -12.27
C TYR A 282 -4.00 -3.24 -11.96
N ARG A 283 -2.98 -2.69 -12.61
CA ARG A 283 -2.56 -1.30 -12.39
C ARG A 283 -3.63 -0.29 -12.78
N ALA A 284 -4.36 -0.54 -13.86
CA ALA A 284 -5.49 0.31 -14.21
C ALA A 284 -6.53 0.32 -13.09
N ILE A 285 -6.90 -0.83 -12.53
CA ILE A 285 -7.88 -0.92 -11.45
C ILE A 285 -7.34 -0.27 -10.17
N SER A 286 -6.16 -0.67 -9.70
CA SER A 286 -5.57 -0.22 -8.42
C SER A 286 -5.14 1.25 -8.42
N LEU A 287 -5.05 1.89 -9.59
CA LEU A 287 -4.82 3.33 -9.71
C LEU A 287 -6.15 4.10 -9.82
N TRP A 288 -7.01 3.71 -10.77
CA TRP A 288 -8.19 4.52 -11.09
C TRP A 288 -9.30 4.40 -10.04
N VAL A 289 -9.51 3.23 -9.44
CA VAL A 289 -10.57 3.05 -8.42
C VAL A 289 -10.34 3.93 -7.20
N PRO A 290 -9.18 3.87 -6.51
CA PRO A 290 -8.93 4.77 -5.38
C PRO A 290 -8.81 6.23 -5.81
N ALA A 291 -8.28 6.53 -7.01
CA ALA A 291 -8.21 7.90 -7.51
C ALA A 291 -9.61 8.53 -7.68
N LEU A 292 -10.55 7.80 -8.27
CA LEU A 292 -11.92 8.29 -8.48
C LEU A 292 -12.67 8.45 -7.15
N ILE A 293 -12.69 7.42 -6.31
CA ILE A 293 -13.39 7.44 -5.02
C ILE A 293 -12.81 8.53 -4.11
N GLY A 294 -11.50 8.61 -4.04
CA GLY A 294 -10.83 9.56 -3.18
C GLY A 294 -10.85 11.00 -3.72
N SER A 295 -10.96 11.21 -5.04
CA SER A 295 -11.18 12.55 -5.61
C SER A 295 -12.52 13.13 -5.17
N VAL A 296 -13.58 12.32 -5.15
CA VAL A 296 -14.89 12.73 -4.62
C VAL A 296 -14.78 13.08 -3.13
N ALA A 297 -14.08 12.27 -2.35
CA ALA A 297 -13.83 12.52 -0.94
C ALA A 297 -13.01 13.82 -0.72
N PHE A 298 -11.98 14.04 -1.54
CA PHE A 298 -11.15 15.25 -1.49
C PHE A 298 -11.94 16.52 -1.81
N LEU A 299 -12.79 16.49 -2.83
CA LEU A 299 -13.64 17.64 -3.19
C LEU A 299 -14.63 17.98 -2.06
N SER A 300 -15.22 16.96 -1.41
CA SER A 300 -16.09 17.17 -0.26
C SER A 300 -15.34 17.77 0.95
N LEU A 301 -14.12 17.29 1.19
CA LEU A 301 -13.24 17.78 2.24
C LEU A 301 -12.81 19.24 2.00
N ARG A 302 -12.45 19.57 0.75
CA ARG A 302 -12.08 20.93 0.35
C ARG A 302 -13.20 21.95 0.57
N ARG A 303 -14.46 21.57 0.31
CA ARG A 303 -15.62 22.44 0.56
C ARG A 303 -15.76 22.74 2.06
N GLU A 304 -15.67 21.72 2.91
CA GLU A 304 -15.75 21.88 4.36
C GLU A 304 -14.60 22.74 4.96
N LEU A 305 -13.40 22.66 4.38
CA LEU A 305 -12.25 23.45 4.80
C LEU A 305 -12.29 24.89 4.29
N GLY A 306 -13.01 25.16 3.19
CA GLY A 306 -13.18 26.48 2.61
C GLY A 306 -14.34 27.29 3.23
N GLU A 307 -15.22 26.67 4.00
CA GLU A 307 -16.25 27.37 4.75
C GLU A 307 -15.64 28.02 5.99
N PRO A 308 -15.90 29.34 6.23
CA PRO A 308 -15.42 30.00 7.44
C PRO A 308 -16.01 29.28 8.66
N VAL A 309 -15.14 28.90 9.60
CA VAL A 309 -15.56 28.31 10.88
C VAL A 309 -16.41 29.36 11.61
N VAL A 310 -17.72 29.18 11.59
CA VAL A 310 -18.62 29.96 12.44
C VAL A 310 -18.31 29.57 13.89
N PRO A 311 -17.83 30.47 14.74
CA PRO A 311 -17.60 30.17 16.16
C PRO A 311 -18.94 29.73 16.76
N VAL A 312 -19.00 28.48 17.25
CA VAL A 312 -20.13 28.03 18.06
C VAL A 312 -20.15 28.92 19.30
N ALA A 313 -21.06 29.87 19.32
CA ALA A 313 -21.30 30.68 20.51
C ALA A 313 -21.64 29.72 21.66
N ASN A 314 -20.85 29.79 22.72
CA ASN A 314 -21.08 29.05 23.96
C ASN A 314 -22.53 29.30 24.42
N ARG A 315 -23.33 28.24 24.40
CA ARG A 315 -24.54 28.15 25.19
C ARG A 315 -24.33 27.21 26.34
#